data_d09b781bea2ce52334d544914d3ecefe
#
_entry.id   d09b781bea2ce52334d544914d3ecefe
#
_cell.length_a   1.000
_cell.length_b   1.000
_cell.length_c   1.000
_cell.angle_alpha   90.00
_cell.angle_beta   90.00
_cell.angle_gamma   90.00
#
_symmetry.space_group_name_H-M   'P 1'
#
loop_
_entity.id
_entity.type
_entity.pdbx_description
1 polymer ?
#
loop_
_entity_poly.entity_id
_entity_poly.type
_entity_poly.pdbx_seq_one_letter_code
_entity_poly.pdbx_strand_id
1 'polypeptide(L)'
;MPMNLDAVGAVSQPGKHSWTSKDALLYALGVGAGQTDPTGFELEFTTENSQNIEQRVLPTMPVVIAMGGGPGLPSWGDFDFRMLLHGEQGVTVHGPIPPDGEIEAITTITGIYDKGKAAIVRMATESKYVGSGEPAFTTPPPTPVDTTIPT
;
A
#
# COMPACT_ATOMS: atom_id res chain seq x y z
N MET A 1 -23.98 -4.97 10.59
CA MET A 1 -22.99 -5.86 9.92
C MET A 1 -22.17 -6.51 11.02
N PRO A 2 -22.21 -7.82 11.19
CA PRO A 2 -21.41 -8.47 12.23
C PRO A 2 -19.93 -8.44 11.79
N MET A 3 -19.12 -7.73 12.56
CA MET A 3 -17.67 -7.73 12.40
C MET A 3 -17.08 -8.91 13.17
N ASN A 4 -16.07 -9.54 12.58
CA ASN A 4 -15.33 -10.62 13.23
C ASN A 4 -14.17 -10.03 14.05
N LEU A 5 -14.42 -9.70 15.30
CA LEU A 5 -13.42 -9.13 16.21
C LEU A 5 -12.28 -10.11 16.53
N ASP A 6 -12.52 -11.42 16.41
CA ASP A 6 -11.50 -12.45 16.64
C ASP A 6 -10.42 -12.47 15.55
N ALA A 7 -10.67 -11.78 14.41
CA ALA A 7 -9.67 -11.61 13.37
C ALA A 7 -8.57 -10.60 13.73
N VAL A 8 -8.73 -9.82 14.80
CA VAL A 8 -7.66 -8.89 15.25
C VAL A 8 -6.44 -9.69 15.70
N GLY A 9 -5.29 -9.32 15.20
CA GLY A 9 -4.02 -10.03 15.43
C GLY A 9 -3.74 -11.15 14.41
N ALA A 10 -4.69 -11.46 13.53
CA ALA A 10 -4.43 -12.43 12.47
C ALA A 10 -3.37 -11.90 11.49
N VAL A 11 -2.49 -12.81 11.09
CA VAL A 11 -1.36 -12.54 10.19
C VAL A 11 -1.54 -13.35 8.91
N SER A 12 -1.37 -12.72 7.76
CA SER A 12 -1.43 -13.41 6.48
C SER A 12 -0.26 -14.36 6.27
N GLN A 13 -0.40 -15.28 5.32
CA GLN A 13 0.76 -15.92 4.74
C GLN A 13 1.52 -14.91 3.87
N PRO A 14 2.81 -15.14 3.61
CA PRO A 14 3.59 -14.31 2.70
C PRO A 14 2.97 -14.29 1.30
N GLY A 15 2.76 -13.10 0.76
CA GLY A 15 2.31 -12.87 -0.60
C GLY A 15 3.40 -12.21 -1.43
N LYS A 16 3.63 -12.69 -2.66
CA LYS A 16 4.61 -12.09 -3.58
C LYS A 16 3.95 -11.07 -4.50
N HIS A 17 4.63 -9.95 -4.70
CA HIS A 17 4.21 -8.87 -5.59
C HIS A 17 5.42 -8.40 -6.39
N SER A 18 5.22 -8.15 -7.67
CA SER A 18 6.27 -7.66 -8.57
C SER A 18 5.77 -6.45 -9.36
N TRP A 19 6.71 -5.63 -9.80
CA TRP A 19 6.44 -4.50 -10.69
C TRP A 19 7.58 -4.33 -11.67
N THR A 20 7.31 -3.65 -12.77
CA THR A 20 8.26 -3.33 -13.83
C THR A 20 8.45 -1.83 -13.92
N SER A 21 9.46 -1.39 -14.67
CA SER A 21 9.68 0.03 -14.97
C SER A 21 8.45 0.67 -15.62
N LYS A 22 7.72 -0.08 -16.46
CA LYS A 22 6.47 0.36 -17.08
C LYS A 22 5.38 0.62 -16.05
N ASP A 23 5.26 -0.23 -15.04
CA ASP A 23 4.27 -0.05 -13.96
C ASP A 23 4.58 1.22 -13.16
N ALA A 24 5.87 1.48 -12.90
CA ALA A 24 6.32 2.69 -12.22
C ALA A 24 6.00 3.96 -13.01
N LEU A 25 6.24 3.96 -14.33
CA LEU A 25 5.86 5.07 -15.22
C LEU A 25 4.35 5.28 -15.23
N LEU A 26 3.58 4.20 -15.39
CA LEU A 26 2.12 4.27 -15.43
C LEU A 26 1.54 4.82 -14.13
N TYR A 27 2.08 4.38 -12.99
CA TYR A 27 1.69 4.92 -11.69
C TYR A 27 1.97 6.42 -11.59
N ALA A 28 3.19 6.84 -11.94
CA ALA A 28 3.60 8.23 -11.88
C ALA A 28 2.70 9.14 -12.74
N LEU A 29 2.44 8.73 -13.97
CA LEU A 29 1.51 9.44 -14.87
C LEU A 29 0.10 9.48 -14.30
N GLY A 30 -0.35 8.39 -13.70
CA GLY A 30 -1.69 8.27 -13.12
C GLY A 30 -1.94 9.21 -11.93
N VAL A 31 -0.90 9.53 -11.15
CA VAL A 31 -0.98 10.48 -10.04
C VAL A 31 -0.60 11.91 -10.42
N GLY A 32 -0.31 12.16 -11.70
CA GLY A 32 -0.13 13.50 -12.25
C GLY A 32 1.31 13.96 -12.41
N ALA A 33 2.29 13.06 -12.37
CA ALA A 33 3.66 13.43 -12.68
C ALA A 33 3.78 13.98 -14.11
N GLY A 34 4.58 15.04 -14.29
CA GLY A 34 4.83 15.67 -15.59
C GLY A 34 3.68 16.50 -16.17
N GLN A 35 2.57 16.68 -15.45
CA GLN A 35 1.40 17.41 -15.97
C GLN A 35 1.69 18.89 -16.29
N THR A 36 2.59 19.52 -15.54
CA THR A 36 2.89 20.95 -15.73
C THR A 36 3.73 21.17 -16.99
N ASP A 37 4.72 20.34 -17.24
CA ASP A 37 5.56 20.35 -18.42
C ASP A 37 6.05 18.92 -18.71
N PRO A 38 5.40 18.19 -19.64
CA PRO A 38 5.75 16.80 -19.93
C PRO A 38 7.10 16.64 -20.62
N THR A 39 7.75 17.72 -21.05
CA THR A 39 9.01 17.67 -21.78
C THR A 39 10.22 18.10 -20.94
N GLY A 40 10.03 18.71 -19.80
CA GLY A 40 11.12 19.28 -19.00
C GLY A 40 11.02 19.06 -17.50
N PHE A 41 9.88 18.60 -16.99
CA PHE A 41 9.64 18.46 -15.56
C PHE A 41 9.30 17.02 -15.17
N GLU A 42 9.91 16.55 -14.08
CA GLU A 42 9.67 15.19 -13.51
C GLU A 42 9.97 14.05 -14.49
N LEU A 43 10.93 14.25 -15.42
CA LEU A 43 11.32 13.24 -16.41
C LEU A 43 11.87 11.96 -15.79
N GLU A 44 12.45 12.03 -14.60
CA GLU A 44 12.91 10.86 -13.82
C GLU A 44 11.77 9.92 -13.42
N PHE A 45 10.53 10.39 -13.38
CA PHE A 45 9.35 9.58 -13.04
C PHE A 45 8.51 9.20 -14.26
N THR A 46 8.67 9.94 -15.36
CA THR A 46 7.77 9.83 -16.52
C THR A 46 8.42 9.26 -17.77
N THR A 47 9.75 9.08 -17.77
CA THR A 47 10.49 8.53 -18.89
C THR A 47 11.51 7.49 -18.44
N GLU A 48 11.85 6.54 -19.31
CA GLU A 48 12.86 5.52 -19.04
C GLU A 48 14.12 5.67 -19.94
N ASN A 49 14.07 6.53 -20.96
CA ASN A 49 15.15 6.67 -21.97
C ASN A 49 15.60 8.12 -22.15
N SER A 50 15.34 9.00 -21.21
CA SER A 50 15.81 10.39 -21.28
C SER A 50 17.32 10.47 -21.06
N GLN A 51 18.01 11.23 -21.90
CA GLN A 51 19.47 11.36 -21.84
C GLN A 51 19.91 11.97 -20.49
N ASN A 52 20.84 11.29 -19.81
CA ASN A 52 21.40 11.70 -18.52
C ASN A 52 20.36 11.79 -17.37
N ILE A 53 19.21 11.13 -17.52
CA ILE A 53 18.18 11.05 -16.49
C ILE A 53 17.96 9.58 -16.15
N GLU A 54 18.20 9.21 -14.90
CA GLU A 54 17.92 7.88 -14.38
C GLU A 54 16.45 7.82 -13.94
N GLN A 55 15.76 6.75 -14.31
CA GLN A 55 14.39 6.53 -13.89
C GLN A 55 14.32 6.33 -12.38
N ARG A 56 13.35 6.98 -11.74
CA ARG A 56 13.03 6.87 -10.33
C ARG A 56 11.57 6.48 -10.14
N VAL A 57 11.28 5.92 -8.99
CA VAL A 57 9.94 5.52 -8.59
C VAL A 57 9.42 6.49 -7.54
N LEU A 58 8.16 6.91 -7.68
CA LEU A 58 7.52 7.74 -6.67
C LEU A 58 7.39 6.96 -5.35
N PRO A 59 7.76 7.56 -4.21
CA PRO A 59 7.76 6.89 -2.91
C PRO A 59 6.37 6.48 -2.42
N THR A 60 5.32 6.94 -3.08
CA THR A 60 3.93 6.55 -2.79
C THR A 60 3.45 5.31 -3.56
N MET A 61 4.19 4.84 -4.57
CA MET A 61 3.84 3.65 -5.34
C MET A 61 3.63 2.36 -4.50
N PRO A 62 4.33 2.15 -3.38
CA PRO A 62 4.10 1.00 -2.51
C PRO A 62 2.65 0.77 -2.10
N VAL A 63 1.84 1.83 -2.03
CA VAL A 63 0.42 1.70 -1.65
C VAL A 63 -0.40 0.86 -2.62
N VAL A 64 0.03 0.75 -3.88
CA VAL A 64 -0.62 -0.09 -4.90
C VAL A 64 0.10 -1.41 -5.13
N ILE A 65 1.39 -1.52 -4.81
CA ILE A 65 2.17 -2.76 -5.03
C ILE A 65 1.65 -3.89 -4.15
N ALA A 66 1.39 -3.63 -2.87
CA ALA A 66 0.95 -4.62 -1.89
C ALA A 66 -0.51 -4.40 -1.44
N MET A 67 -1.35 -3.86 -2.33
CA MET A 67 -2.75 -3.59 -2.03
C MET A 67 -3.57 -4.89 -1.92
N GLY A 68 -4.52 -4.92 -0.98
CA GLY A 68 -5.51 -5.99 -0.89
C GLY A 68 -5.25 -7.03 0.21
N GLY A 69 -4.22 -6.84 1.02
CA GLY A 69 -3.88 -7.78 2.10
C GLY A 69 -3.16 -9.02 1.58
N GLY A 70 -2.81 -9.91 2.48
CA GLY A 70 -2.11 -11.15 2.15
C GLY A 70 -3.06 -12.36 2.10
N PRO A 71 -2.65 -13.45 1.43
CA PRO A 71 -3.40 -14.68 1.42
C PRO A 71 -3.56 -15.27 2.83
N GLY A 72 -4.65 -15.99 3.05
CA GLY A 72 -4.87 -16.70 4.31
C GLY A 72 -5.36 -15.85 5.48
N LEU A 73 -5.66 -14.57 5.29
CA LEU A 73 -6.36 -13.80 6.32
C LEU A 73 -7.80 -14.30 6.47
N PRO A 74 -8.29 -14.43 7.71
CA PRO A 74 -9.69 -14.76 7.95
C PRO A 74 -10.59 -13.61 7.50
N SER A 75 -11.86 -13.92 7.25
CA SER A 75 -12.88 -12.89 7.04
C SER A 75 -12.97 -11.96 8.26
N TRP A 76 -12.94 -10.68 8.04
CA TRP A 76 -13.04 -9.62 9.07
C TRP A 76 -14.48 -9.15 9.30
N GLY A 77 -15.44 -9.71 8.55
CA GLY A 77 -16.86 -9.44 8.72
C GLY A 77 -17.70 -9.94 7.56
N ASP A 78 -19.00 -9.94 7.78
CA ASP A 78 -20.00 -10.21 6.74
C ASP A 78 -20.57 -8.87 6.25
N PHE A 79 -20.06 -8.36 5.15
CA PHE A 79 -20.45 -7.08 4.57
C PHE A 79 -20.31 -7.10 3.04
N ASP A 80 -21.03 -6.19 2.40
CA ASP A 80 -20.92 -5.99 0.96
C ASP A 80 -19.64 -5.22 0.62
N PHE A 81 -18.71 -5.85 -0.11
CA PHE A 81 -17.45 -5.23 -0.53
C PHE A 81 -17.64 -3.94 -1.36
N ARG A 82 -18.80 -3.74 -1.98
CA ARG A 82 -19.14 -2.49 -2.68
C ARG A 82 -19.30 -1.29 -1.72
N MET A 83 -19.48 -1.56 -0.44
CA MET A 83 -19.57 -0.55 0.62
C MET A 83 -18.22 -0.25 1.28
N LEU A 84 -17.15 -0.93 0.85
CA LEU A 84 -15.82 -0.70 1.36
C LEU A 84 -15.29 0.64 0.85
N LEU A 85 -14.85 1.48 1.77
CA LEU A 85 -14.18 2.74 1.47
C LEU A 85 -12.76 2.70 2.02
N HIS A 86 -11.80 3.12 1.20
CA HIS A 86 -10.43 3.32 1.63
C HIS A 86 -10.34 4.67 2.34
N GLY A 87 -10.19 4.67 3.66
CA GLY A 87 -10.25 5.88 4.48
C GLY A 87 -8.90 6.55 4.71
N GLU A 88 -7.86 5.77 4.92
CA GLU A 88 -6.53 6.28 5.25
C GLU A 88 -5.44 5.28 4.82
N GLN A 89 -4.30 5.80 4.39
CA GLN A 89 -3.14 5.00 4.00
C GLN A 89 -1.86 5.68 4.46
N GLY A 90 -1.08 4.98 5.28
CA GLY A 90 0.30 5.32 5.58
C GLY A 90 1.28 4.50 4.76
N VAL A 91 2.45 5.03 4.51
CA VAL A 91 3.58 4.28 3.95
C VAL A 91 4.90 4.81 4.53
N THR A 92 5.78 3.89 4.90
CA THR A 92 7.17 4.17 5.26
C THR A 92 8.07 3.42 4.30
N VAL A 93 8.86 4.12 3.54
CA VAL A 93 9.82 3.56 2.58
C VAL A 93 11.18 3.48 3.24
N HIS A 94 11.81 2.31 3.22
CA HIS A 94 13.08 2.07 3.91
C HIS A 94 14.31 2.35 3.03
N GLY A 95 14.11 2.71 1.78
CA GLY A 95 15.14 3.09 0.82
C GLY A 95 14.54 3.42 -0.54
N PRO A 96 15.32 3.86 -1.53
CA PRO A 96 14.83 4.09 -2.87
C PRO A 96 14.19 2.82 -3.46
N ILE A 97 13.00 2.96 -4.04
CA ILE A 97 12.33 1.86 -4.71
C ILE A 97 12.92 1.73 -6.12
N PRO A 98 13.42 0.55 -6.51
CA PRO A 98 13.94 0.35 -7.85
C PRO A 98 12.81 0.41 -8.90
N PRO A 99 13.10 0.77 -10.16
CA PRO A 99 12.11 0.82 -11.23
C PRO A 99 11.41 -0.52 -11.49
N ASP A 100 12.10 -1.62 -11.27
CA ASP A 100 11.54 -2.97 -11.32
C ASP A 100 11.97 -3.75 -10.08
N GLY A 101 11.14 -4.68 -9.64
CA GLY A 101 11.44 -5.46 -8.45
C GLY A 101 10.36 -6.45 -8.07
N GLU A 102 10.68 -7.24 -7.05
CA GLU A 102 9.78 -8.20 -6.43
C GLU A 102 9.92 -8.12 -4.91
N ILE A 103 8.79 -8.13 -4.23
CA ILE A 103 8.72 -8.18 -2.78
C ILE A 103 7.91 -9.38 -2.30
N GLU A 104 8.16 -9.77 -1.07
CA GLU A 104 7.29 -10.61 -0.27
C GLU A 104 6.68 -9.75 0.84
N ALA A 105 5.37 -9.78 0.99
CA ALA A 105 4.62 -8.97 1.93
C ALA A 105 3.79 -9.83 2.88
N ILE A 106 3.72 -9.40 4.14
CA ILE A 106 2.89 -10.01 5.19
C ILE A 106 2.00 -8.92 5.76
N THR A 107 0.70 -9.21 5.85
CA THR A 107 -0.30 -8.28 6.38
C THR A 107 -0.85 -8.77 7.69
N THR A 108 -0.96 -7.88 8.66
CA THR A 108 -1.57 -8.12 9.97
C THR A 108 -2.83 -7.26 10.13
N ILE A 109 -3.91 -7.85 10.61
CA ILE A 109 -5.11 -7.10 11.04
C ILE A 109 -4.79 -6.51 12.42
N THR A 110 -4.59 -5.20 12.49
CA THR A 110 -4.17 -4.51 13.72
C THR A 110 -5.32 -3.97 14.56
N GLY A 111 -6.52 -3.89 13.99
CA GLY A 111 -7.71 -3.46 14.72
C GLY A 111 -8.99 -3.55 13.90
N ILE A 112 -10.08 -3.81 14.58
CA ILE A 112 -11.45 -3.77 14.05
C ILE A 112 -12.30 -2.98 15.04
N TYR A 113 -12.90 -1.88 14.57
CA TYR A 113 -13.70 -0.98 15.40
C TYR A 113 -15.11 -0.90 14.83
N ASP A 114 -16.05 -1.54 15.51
CA ASP A 114 -17.47 -1.47 15.17
C ASP A 114 -18.05 -0.14 15.72
N LYS A 115 -18.60 0.68 14.83
CA LYS A 115 -19.25 1.96 15.15
C LYS A 115 -20.77 1.89 14.98
N GLY A 116 -21.35 0.68 14.90
CA GLY A 116 -22.76 0.45 14.72
C GLY A 116 -23.24 0.61 13.27
N LYS A 117 -23.17 1.79 12.70
CA LYS A 117 -23.56 2.07 11.30
C LYS A 117 -22.41 1.83 10.29
N ALA A 118 -21.19 1.80 10.76
CA ALA A 118 -19.99 1.54 9.98
C ALA A 118 -18.96 0.81 10.86
N ALA A 119 -17.95 0.24 10.25
CA ALA A 119 -16.81 -0.33 10.94
C ALA A 119 -15.50 0.16 10.32
N ILE A 120 -14.46 0.27 11.14
CA ILE A 120 -13.11 0.60 10.69
C ILE A 120 -12.25 -0.64 10.86
N VAL A 121 -11.64 -1.11 9.77
CA VAL A 121 -10.65 -2.19 9.81
C VAL A 121 -9.29 -1.59 9.53
N ARG A 122 -8.32 -1.89 10.38
CA ARG A 122 -6.94 -1.42 10.26
C ARG A 122 -6.03 -2.60 9.96
N MET A 123 -5.15 -2.42 9.00
CA MET A 123 -4.17 -3.40 8.60
C MET A 123 -2.79 -2.76 8.54
N ALA A 124 -1.75 -3.53 8.84
CA ALA A 124 -0.37 -3.16 8.63
C ALA A 124 0.26 -4.20 7.71
N THR A 125 1.05 -3.76 6.74
CA THR A 125 1.78 -4.63 5.83
C THR A 125 3.27 -4.35 5.95
N GLU A 126 4.06 -5.38 6.16
CA GLU A 126 5.51 -5.34 6.12
C GLU A 126 5.99 -6.07 4.87
N SER A 127 6.93 -5.48 4.15
CA SER A 127 7.47 -6.07 2.93
C SER A 127 8.99 -6.09 2.91
N LYS A 128 9.52 -7.12 2.25
CA LYS A 128 10.96 -7.32 2.03
C LYS A 128 11.22 -7.61 0.56
N TYR A 129 12.35 -7.15 0.06
CA TYR A 129 12.79 -7.50 -1.29
C TYR A 129 13.10 -8.99 -1.38
N VAL A 130 12.58 -9.66 -2.42
CA VAL A 130 12.96 -11.03 -2.74
C VAL A 130 14.41 -11.04 -3.23
N GLY A 131 15.23 -11.90 -2.67
CA GLY A 131 16.64 -12.00 -3.01
C GLY A 131 17.56 -11.39 -1.96
N SER A 132 17.44 -10.11 -1.61
CA SER A 132 18.24 -9.50 -0.54
C SER A 132 17.68 -9.75 0.86
N GLY A 133 16.36 -9.86 0.99
CA GLY A 133 15.67 -9.94 2.27
C GLY A 133 15.63 -8.62 3.05
N GLU A 134 16.14 -7.54 2.46
CA GLU A 134 16.12 -6.21 3.09
C GLU A 134 14.71 -5.65 3.15
N PRO A 135 14.37 -4.88 4.20
CA PRO A 135 13.09 -4.19 4.28
C PRO A 135 12.88 -3.27 3.08
N ALA A 136 11.74 -3.37 2.42
CA ALA A 136 11.38 -2.53 1.29
C ALA A 136 10.55 -1.34 1.75
N PHE A 137 9.36 -1.60 2.25
CA PHE A 137 8.47 -0.60 2.83
C PHE A 137 7.51 -1.24 3.81
N THR A 138 6.93 -0.41 4.66
CA THR A 138 5.84 -0.80 5.55
C THR A 138 4.66 0.13 5.36
N THR A 139 3.45 -0.42 5.47
CA THR A 139 2.25 0.39 5.61
C THR A 139 1.86 0.33 7.08
N PRO A 140 2.30 1.30 7.90
CA PRO A 140 1.95 1.30 9.31
C PRO A 140 0.42 1.42 9.46
N PRO A 141 -0.15 0.92 10.56
CA PRO A 141 -1.53 1.25 10.87
C PRO A 141 -1.64 2.77 10.94
N PRO A 142 -2.75 3.35 10.45
CA PRO A 142 -3.01 4.77 10.64
C PRO A 142 -2.90 5.13 12.13
N THR A 143 -2.60 6.40 12.43
CA THR A 143 -2.53 6.94 13.78
C THR A 143 -3.71 6.44 14.63
N PRO A 144 -3.55 6.13 15.93
CA PRO A 144 -4.64 5.64 16.75
C PRO A 144 -5.90 6.49 16.56
N VAL A 145 -6.98 5.87 16.13
CA VAL A 145 -8.26 6.57 16.03
C VAL A 145 -8.62 6.99 17.46
N ASP A 146 -8.71 8.29 17.69
CA ASP A 146 -9.25 8.80 18.95
C ASP A 146 -10.69 8.30 19.07
N THR A 147 -10.89 7.31 19.93
CA THR A 147 -12.22 6.75 20.18
C THR A 147 -13.07 7.65 21.07
N THR A 148 -12.53 8.79 21.51
CA THR A 148 -13.19 9.75 22.41
C THR A 148 -13.93 10.86 21.66
N ILE A 149 -14.11 10.80 20.33
CA ILE A 149 -14.93 11.77 19.61
C ILE A 149 -16.38 11.63 20.13
N PRO A 150 -16.91 12.64 20.82
CA PRO A 150 -18.29 12.62 21.27
C PRO A 150 -19.25 12.52 20.09
N THR A 151 -20.27 11.72 20.25
CA THR A 151 -21.41 11.61 19.32
C THR A 151 -22.21 12.91 19.23
#